data_864a462aab40fcf3bb3bc4496fdd0de6
#
_entry.id   864a462aab40fcf3bb3bc4496fdd0de6
#
_cell.length_a   1.000
_cell.length_b   1.000
_cell.length_c   1.000
_cell.angle_alpha   90.00
_cell.angle_beta   90.00
_cell.angle_gamma   90.00
#
_symmetry.space_group_name_H-M   'P 1'
#
loop_
_entity.id
_entity.type
_entity.pdbx_description
1 polymer ?
#
loop_
_entity_poly.entity_id
_entity_poly.type
_entity_poly.pdbx_seq_one_letter_code
_entity_poly.pdbx_strand_id
1 'polypeptide(L)'
;MLTDGMVLSCFFYRVLERAQARFCSPWPAKTVTRNHWESFCLSAESNTIMTTPNAAHSGTVSIAKDLTVNRLGFGAMRITGEGIWGDPKDPVECKRVLKRLLDLNVNFIDTADSYGPEVSENLIAEALHPYPKGLVIATKGGLTRQGPNKWAPVARAEYLRQCVEMSLRRLKIERIDLYQLHRFDPKVPVEESLGELKKMQEEGKIRHIGLSETTVADIQRAQKIVDVVSVQNKYNITDRAYEDVVEYCEKNKIIFIPWFPLAAGELTKPGGVLNKLAQAHKATTSQIAIAWLLHRSPVMLPIPGTSKVKHLEENVATADLKLSDAEWQSLEDAAKKAA
;
A
#
# COMPACT_ATOMS: atom_id res chain seq x y z
N MET A 1 18.64 11.00 -45.55
CA MET A 1 19.70 10.02 -45.82
C MET A 1 19.52 8.90 -44.84
N LEU A 2 19.00 7.81 -45.35
CA LEU A 2 18.84 6.52 -44.69
C LEU A 2 20.19 5.83 -44.56
N THR A 3 20.31 4.92 -43.59
CA THR A 3 21.23 3.79 -43.39
C THR A 3 22.01 3.89 -42.08
N ASP A 4 21.55 3.10 -41.12
CA ASP A 4 22.40 2.25 -40.28
C ASP A 4 21.53 1.54 -39.23
N GLY A 5 20.91 0.46 -39.65
CA GLY A 5 20.05 -0.37 -38.78
C GLY A 5 19.99 -1.84 -39.19
N MET A 6 21.00 -2.35 -39.94
CA MET A 6 20.86 -3.68 -40.54
C MET A 6 22.13 -4.55 -40.51
N VAL A 7 23.03 -4.38 -39.57
CA VAL A 7 24.32 -5.16 -39.53
C VAL A 7 24.47 -6.02 -38.26
N LEU A 8 23.59 -5.92 -37.26
CA LEU A 8 23.77 -6.71 -36.03
C LEU A 8 22.99 -8.04 -35.94
N SER A 9 22.18 -8.39 -36.94
CA SER A 9 21.41 -9.65 -36.94
C SER A 9 22.10 -10.85 -37.59
N CYS A 10 23.17 -10.67 -38.34
CA CYS A 10 23.86 -11.76 -39.07
C CYS A 10 25.05 -12.38 -38.35
N PHE A 11 25.49 -11.85 -37.21
CA PHE A 11 26.67 -12.39 -36.52
C PHE A 11 26.35 -13.48 -35.49
N PHE A 12 25.10 -13.59 -35.04
CA PHE A 12 24.70 -14.60 -34.05
C PHE A 12 24.35 -15.98 -34.65
N TYR A 13 24.05 -16.06 -35.95
CA TYR A 13 23.66 -17.31 -36.59
C TYR A 13 24.88 -18.17 -37.06
N ARG A 14 26.07 -17.60 -37.17
CA ARG A 14 27.28 -18.33 -37.64
C ARG A 14 28.14 -18.93 -36.54
N VAL A 15 27.84 -18.70 -35.28
CA VAL A 15 28.62 -19.27 -34.15
C VAL A 15 28.04 -20.64 -33.69
N LEU A 16 26.79 -20.95 -34.02
CA LEU A 16 26.14 -22.21 -33.60
C LEU A 16 26.40 -23.39 -34.57
N GLU A 17 26.84 -23.15 -35.81
CA GLU A 17 27.14 -24.22 -36.78
C GLU A 17 28.57 -24.82 -36.67
N ARG A 18 29.46 -24.22 -35.90
CA ARG A 18 30.82 -24.74 -35.72
C ARG A 18 31.05 -25.59 -34.48
N ALA A 19 30.07 -25.78 -33.64
CA ALA A 19 30.15 -26.60 -32.43
C ALA A 19 29.64 -28.04 -32.58
N GLN A 20 29.10 -28.43 -33.74
CA GLN A 20 28.52 -29.77 -33.98
C GLN A 20 29.42 -30.75 -34.77
N ALA A 21 30.66 -30.41 -35.05
CA ALA A 21 31.52 -31.23 -35.91
C ALA A 21 32.69 -31.92 -35.22
N ARG A 22 32.61 -32.22 -33.96
CA ARG A 22 33.62 -33.11 -33.30
C ARG A 22 32.98 -33.91 -32.18
N PHE A 23 32.43 -35.06 -32.50
CA PHE A 23 32.38 -36.28 -31.70
C PHE A 23 31.45 -37.30 -32.42
N CYS A 24 32.03 -37.97 -33.45
CA CYS A 24 31.45 -39.22 -33.97
C CYS A 24 32.40 -40.35 -33.57
N SER A 25 31.90 -41.23 -32.70
CA SER A 25 32.40 -42.62 -32.62
C SER A 25 31.17 -43.55 -32.74
N PRO A 26 31.31 -44.71 -33.39
CA PRO A 26 30.18 -45.47 -33.91
C PRO A 26 29.64 -46.47 -32.85
N TRP A 27 28.36 -46.37 -32.57
CA TRP A 27 27.64 -47.43 -31.88
C TRP A 27 26.47 -47.91 -32.78
N PRO A 28 26.14 -49.23 -32.70
CA PRO A 28 25.27 -49.89 -33.70
C PRO A 28 23.80 -49.48 -33.52
N ALA A 29 23.16 -49.29 -34.68
CA ALA A 29 21.74 -48.99 -34.79
C ALA A 29 20.86 -50.09 -34.15
N LYS A 30 20.16 -49.77 -33.04
CA LYS A 30 18.95 -50.50 -32.64
C LYS A 30 17.76 -49.69 -33.16
N THR A 31 16.98 -50.34 -33.98
CA THR A 31 15.71 -49.88 -34.52
C THR A 31 14.78 -49.46 -33.38
N VAL A 32 14.57 -48.17 -33.18
CA VAL A 32 13.51 -47.64 -32.29
C VAL A 32 12.31 -47.32 -33.19
N THR A 33 11.23 -48.05 -32.96
CA THR A 33 9.96 -47.86 -33.65
C THR A 33 9.39 -46.47 -33.38
N ARG A 34 8.78 -45.87 -34.44
CA ARG A 34 8.31 -44.50 -34.60
C ARG A 34 7.18 -44.06 -33.66
N ASN A 35 6.81 -44.83 -32.64
CA ASN A 35 5.59 -44.62 -31.85
C ASN A 35 5.83 -44.07 -30.42
N HIS A 36 7.03 -43.58 -30.07
CA HIS A 36 7.29 -43.10 -28.73
C HIS A 36 7.63 -41.58 -28.60
N TRP A 37 7.60 -40.85 -29.69
CA TRP A 37 7.91 -39.42 -29.70
C TRP A 37 6.67 -38.52 -29.67
N GLU A 38 5.47 -39.03 -29.94
CA GLU A 38 4.24 -38.23 -29.91
C GLU A 38 3.64 -38.04 -28.49
N SER A 39 4.08 -38.81 -27.50
CA SER A 39 3.59 -38.70 -26.10
C SER A 39 4.41 -37.74 -25.24
N PHE A 40 5.52 -37.19 -25.70
CA PHE A 40 6.38 -36.28 -24.93
C PHE A 40 6.18 -34.80 -25.23
N CYS A 41 5.36 -34.46 -26.24
CA CYS A 41 5.11 -33.06 -26.67
C CYS A 41 3.78 -32.49 -26.22
N LEU A 42 3.05 -33.10 -25.28
CA LEU A 42 1.74 -32.59 -24.82
C LEU A 42 1.70 -32.34 -23.29
N SER A 43 2.83 -32.16 -22.63
CA SER A 43 2.85 -31.30 -21.45
C SER A 43 3.10 -29.87 -21.91
N ALA A 44 2.09 -29.25 -22.48
CA ALA A 44 2.04 -27.79 -22.50
C ALA A 44 2.02 -27.34 -21.03
N GLU A 45 3.21 -27.13 -20.46
CA GLU A 45 3.32 -26.26 -19.31
C GLU A 45 2.62 -24.98 -19.74
N SER A 46 1.45 -24.75 -19.16
CA SER A 46 0.82 -23.44 -19.20
C SER A 46 1.81 -22.49 -18.53
N ASN A 47 2.70 -21.90 -19.32
CA ASN A 47 3.44 -20.73 -18.93
C ASN A 47 2.38 -19.66 -18.63
N THR A 48 1.83 -19.70 -17.43
CA THR A 48 1.09 -18.59 -16.86
C THR A 48 2.11 -17.45 -16.80
N ILE A 49 2.06 -16.57 -17.77
CA ILE A 49 2.81 -15.32 -17.76
C ILE A 49 2.38 -14.65 -16.45
N MET A 50 3.23 -14.74 -15.43
CA MET A 50 3.01 -14.04 -14.17
C MET A 50 3.11 -12.56 -14.49
N THR A 51 1.98 -11.91 -14.70
CA THR A 51 1.93 -10.47 -14.89
C THR A 51 2.43 -9.80 -13.62
N THR A 52 3.33 -8.83 -13.75
CA THR A 52 3.79 -8.03 -12.61
C THR A 52 2.56 -7.37 -11.97
N PRO A 53 2.37 -7.52 -10.63
CA PRO A 53 1.27 -6.86 -9.93
C PRO A 53 1.28 -5.35 -10.18
N ASN A 54 0.09 -4.74 -10.30
CA ASN A 54 -0.04 -3.33 -10.64
C ASN A 54 -1.17 -2.67 -9.83
N ALA A 55 -0.82 -1.75 -8.95
CA ALA A 55 -1.78 -1.05 -8.10
C ALA A 55 -2.82 -0.23 -8.90
N ALA A 56 -2.50 0.18 -10.13
CA ALA A 56 -3.45 0.90 -10.99
C ALA A 56 -4.71 0.09 -11.34
N HIS A 57 -4.65 -1.25 -11.29
CA HIS A 57 -5.80 -2.11 -11.50
C HIS A 57 -6.85 -2.04 -10.38
N SER A 58 -6.51 -1.46 -9.23
CA SER A 58 -7.47 -1.18 -8.15
C SER A 58 -8.42 -0.02 -8.46
N GLY A 59 -8.19 0.70 -9.57
CA GLY A 59 -8.85 1.96 -9.89
C GLY A 59 -8.22 3.14 -9.17
N THR A 60 -8.80 4.32 -9.33
CA THR A 60 -8.28 5.57 -8.74
C THR A 60 -9.27 6.22 -7.80
N VAL A 61 -8.77 7.04 -6.89
CA VAL A 61 -9.55 7.90 -6.01
C VAL A 61 -8.91 9.29 -5.96
N SER A 62 -9.72 10.34 -5.86
CA SER A 62 -9.23 11.72 -5.76
C SER A 62 -9.31 12.21 -4.32
N ILE A 63 -8.14 12.47 -3.74
CA ILE A 63 -8.01 13.19 -2.48
C ILE A 63 -8.23 14.67 -2.80
N ALA A 64 -9.32 15.26 -2.30
CA ALA A 64 -9.83 16.52 -2.80
C ALA A 64 -10.08 16.46 -4.34
N LYS A 65 -9.99 17.59 -5.05
CA LYS A 65 -10.25 17.64 -6.50
C LYS A 65 -8.99 17.56 -7.36
N ASP A 66 -7.84 17.66 -6.76
CA ASP A 66 -6.56 17.96 -7.44
C ASP A 66 -5.46 16.94 -7.18
N LEU A 67 -5.73 15.87 -6.42
CA LEU A 67 -4.75 14.85 -6.05
C LEU A 67 -5.33 13.46 -6.26
N THR A 68 -4.98 12.82 -7.38
CA THR A 68 -5.48 11.48 -7.75
C THR A 68 -4.43 10.41 -7.44
N VAL A 69 -4.86 9.36 -6.76
CA VAL A 69 -4.02 8.21 -6.41
C VAL A 69 -4.70 6.90 -6.78
N ASN A 70 -3.92 5.83 -6.94
CA ASN A 70 -4.44 4.47 -7.07
C ASN A 70 -5.05 4.04 -5.73
N ARG A 71 -6.14 3.26 -5.77
CA ARG A 71 -6.91 2.88 -4.56
C ARG A 71 -6.22 1.85 -3.67
N LEU A 72 -4.94 1.58 -3.91
CA LEU A 72 -4.11 0.70 -3.10
C LEU A 72 -2.80 1.42 -2.80
N GLY A 73 -2.66 1.92 -1.57
CA GLY A 73 -1.49 2.63 -1.09
C GLY A 73 -0.56 1.72 -0.27
N PHE A 74 0.42 2.34 0.37
CA PHE A 74 1.40 1.68 1.24
C PHE A 74 1.51 2.35 2.59
N GLY A 75 1.35 1.58 3.69
CA GLY A 75 1.57 2.04 5.06
C GLY A 75 3.00 1.78 5.52
N ALA A 76 3.74 2.84 5.80
CA ALA A 76 5.16 2.78 6.12
C ALA A 76 5.46 2.48 7.61
N MET A 77 4.47 2.20 8.43
CA MET A 77 4.67 1.88 9.85
C MET A 77 5.55 0.64 10.08
N ARG A 78 5.47 -0.35 9.16
CA ARG A 78 6.21 -1.63 9.27
C ARG A 78 7.67 -1.56 8.83
N ILE A 79 8.14 -0.44 8.26
CA ILE A 79 9.56 -0.24 7.92
C ILE A 79 10.35 0.36 9.10
N THR A 80 9.88 0.21 10.33
CA THR A 80 10.54 0.62 11.58
C THR A 80 10.82 -0.58 12.46
N GLY A 81 11.52 -0.37 13.57
CA GLY A 81 11.86 -1.42 14.52
C GLY A 81 10.67 -1.97 15.32
N GLU A 82 10.93 -2.91 16.20
CA GLU A 82 9.94 -3.53 17.04
C GLU A 82 9.23 -2.50 17.93
N GLY A 83 7.92 -2.66 18.10
CA GLY A 83 7.11 -1.67 18.80
C GLY A 83 7.01 -0.32 18.11
N ILE A 84 7.30 -0.28 16.78
CA ILE A 84 7.35 0.94 15.97
C ILE A 84 8.32 1.94 16.58
N TRP A 85 9.52 1.43 16.94
CA TRP A 85 10.55 2.16 17.65
C TRP A 85 11.95 1.83 17.12
N GLY A 86 12.74 2.87 16.77
CA GLY A 86 14.08 2.72 16.23
C GLY A 86 14.10 2.14 14.80
N ASP A 87 15.28 1.78 14.38
CA ASP A 87 15.54 1.27 13.04
C ASP A 87 15.00 -0.16 12.84
N PRO A 88 14.59 -0.50 11.61
CA PRO A 88 14.19 -1.87 11.28
C PRO A 88 15.40 -2.81 11.33
N LYS A 89 15.14 -4.10 11.53
CA LYS A 89 16.19 -5.15 11.52
C LYS A 89 16.96 -5.21 10.20
N ASP A 90 16.30 -4.85 9.09
CA ASP A 90 16.88 -4.86 7.75
C ASP A 90 16.50 -3.59 6.99
N PRO A 91 17.22 -2.48 7.18
CA PRO A 91 16.94 -1.23 6.49
C PRO A 91 17.20 -1.30 4.98
N VAL A 92 18.05 -2.23 4.53
CA VAL A 92 18.31 -2.44 3.10
C VAL A 92 17.09 -3.02 2.42
N GLU A 93 16.47 -4.04 3.02
CA GLU A 93 15.23 -4.63 2.50
C GLU A 93 14.07 -3.62 2.56
N CYS A 94 13.96 -2.82 3.62
CA CYS A 94 12.95 -1.76 3.69
C CYS A 94 13.09 -0.74 2.55
N LYS A 95 14.33 -0.34 2.20
CA LYS A 95 14.58 0.53 1.05
C LYS A 95 14.28 -0.16 -0.29
N ARG A 96 14.47 -1.47 -0.41
CA ARG A 96 14.02 -2.22 -1.60
C ARG A 96 12.49 -2.23 -1.72
N VAL A 97 11.79 -2.43 -0.60
CA VAL A 97 10.31 -2.33 -0.56
C VAL A 97 9.86 -0.96 -1.08
N LEU A 98 10.43 0.13 -0.55
CA LEU A 98 10.08 1.49 -0.97
C LEU A 98 10.33 1.72 -2.47
N LYS A 99 11.48 1.29 -3.00
CA LYS A 99 11.77 1.39 -4.44
C LYS A 99 10.80 0.56 -5.28
N ARG A 100 10.49 -0.66 -4.83
CA ARG A 100 9.59 -1.57 -5.53
C ARG A 100 8.15 -1.04 -5.63
N LEU A 101 7.72 -0.15 -4.71
CA LEU A 101 6.42 0.52 -4.81
C LEU A 101 6.23 1.20 -6.17
N LEU A 102 7.27 1.88 -6.66
CA LEU A 102 7.21 2.64 -7.91
C LEU A 102 7.00 1.71 -9.12
N ASP A 103 7.71 0.58 -9.16
CA ASP A 103 7.58 -0.42 -10.22
C ASP A 103 6.16 -1.05 -10.26
N LEU A 104 5.50 -1.08 -9.09
CA LEU A 104 4.16 -1.65 -8.91
C LEU A 104 3.05 -0.58 -9.03
N ASN A 105 3.38 0.64 -9.44
CA ASN A 105 2.46 1.77 -9.54
C ASN A 105 1.71 2.11 -8.24
N VAL A 106 2.32 1.85 -7.06
CA VAL A 106 1.82 2.36 -5.79
C VAL A 106 2.27 3.82 -5.68
N ASN A 107 1.33 4.75 -5.79
CA ASN A 107 1.62 6.17 -5.82
C ASN A 107 1.09 6.95 -4.59
N PHE A 108 0.75 6.23 -3.52
CA PHE A 108 0.38 6.79 -2.22
C PHE A 108 1.15 6.09 -1.10
N ILE A 109 1.93 6.85 -0.34
CA ILE A 109 2.66 6.38 0.84
C ILE A 109 2.13 7.11 2.07
N ASP A 110 1.69 6.35 3.07
CA ASP A 110 1.27 6.86 4.38
C ASP A 110 2.35 6.61 5.42
N THR A 111 2.85 7.67 6.05
CA THR A 111 3.83 7.62 7.13
C THR A 111 3.40 8.49 8.32
N ALA A 112 4.27 8.71 9.29
CA ALA A 112 4.14 9.65 10.39
C ALA A 112 5.51 9.99 11.00
N ASP A 113 5.63 11.19 11.60
CA ASP A 113 6.79 11.62 12.38
C ASP A 113 7.09 10.68 13.55
N SER A 114 6.05 10.12 14.14
CA SER A 114 6.09 9.24 15.29
C SER A 114 6.44 7.77 14.98
N TYR A 115 6.65 7.43 13.70
CA TYR A 115 7.06 6.08 13.29
C TYR A 115 8.58 5.91 13.35
N GLY A 116 9.01 5.24 14.42
CA GLY A 116 10.39 4.96 14.67
C GLY A 116 11.12 5.75 15.79
N PRO A 117 10.71 6.90 16.35
CA PRO A 117 10.29 8.17 15.70
C PRO A 117 11.23 8.59 14.57
N GLU A 118 10.71 9.29 13.58
CA GLU A 118 11.46 9.86 12.44
C GLU A 118 12.03 8.84 11.44
N VAL A 119 12.27 7.59 11.85
CA VAL A 119 12.91 6.54 11.03
C VAL A 119 12.19 6.32 9.72
N SER A 120 10.85 6.23 9.76
CA SER A 120 10.06 5.97 8.56
C SER A 120 10.20 7.09 7.51
N GLU A 121 10.11 8.36 7.91
CA GLU A 121 10.27 9.51 7.02
C GLU A 121 11.69 9.59 6.45
N ASN A 122 12.71 9.33 7.28
CA ASN A 122 14.11 9.29 6.83
C ASN A 122 14.35 8.19 5.79
N LEU A 123 13.86 6.96 6.02
CA LEU A 123 13.99 5.84 5.07
C LEU A 123 13.29 6.12 3.75
N ILE A 124 12.10 6.76 3.78
CA ILE A 124 11.39 7.18 2.57
C ILE A 124 12.24 8.18 1.78
N ALA A 125 12.79 9.20 2.44
CA ALA A 125 13.64 10.18 1.78
C ALA A 125 14.95 9.58 1.25
N GLU A 126 15.61 8.69 2.01
CA GLU A 126 16.83 8.00 1.57
C GLU A 126 16.60 7.08 0.37
N ALA A 127 15.43 6.45 0.29
CA ALA A 127 15.13 5.50 -0.77
C ALA A 127 14.62 6.16 -2.05
N LEU A 128 13.84 7.25 -1.94
CA LEU A 128 13.00 7.75 -3.02
C LEU A 128 13.29 9.19 -3.45
N HIS A 129 14.03 9.98 -2.64
CA HIS A 129 14.34 11.36 -3.05
C HIS A 129 15.48 11.39 -4.10
N PRO A 130 15.33 12.17 -5.22
CA PRO A 130 14.18 13.01 -5.58
C PRO A 130 12.94 12.19 -5.98
N TYR A 131 11.78 12.63 -5.50
CA TYR A 131 10.53 11.89 -5.69
C TYR A 131 10.03 11.96 -7.13
N PRO A 132 9.52 10.85 -7.69
CA PRO A 132 8.92 10.88 -9.01
C PRO A 132 7.62 11.69 -9.00
N LYS A 133 7.32 12.31 -10.13
CA LYS A 133 6.08 13.06 -10.32
C LYS A 133 4.86 12.13 -10.11
N GLY A 134 3.89 12.58 -9.33
CA GLY A 134 2.65 11.85 -9.06
C GLY A 134 2.73 10.90 -7.84
N LEU A 135 3.88 10.77 -7.20
CA LEU A 135 3.96 10.13 -5.90
C LEU A 135 3.44 11.08 -4.83
N VAL A 136 2.49 10.62 -4.04
CA VAL A 136 1.88 11.35 -2.92
C VAL A 136 2.41 10.78 -1.61
N ILE A 137 2.92 11.65 -0.75
CA ILE A 137 3.35 11.28 0.59
C ILE A 137 2.42 11.94 1.60
N ALA A 138 1.69 11.10 2.34
CA ALA A 138 0.92 11.52 3.51
C ALA A 138 1.74 11.28 4.77
N THR A 139 1.81 12.29 5.65
CA THR A 139 2.41 12.13 6.97
C THR A 139 1.50 12.68 8.06
N LYS A 140 1.85 12.44 9.31
CA LYS A 140 1.04 12.78 10.47
C LYS A 140 1.92 13.36 11.58
N GLY A 141 1.31 14.20 12.42
CA GLY A 141 1.90 14.64 13.69
C GLY A 141 0.83 14.79 14.76
N GLY A 142 1.29 15.03 15.99
CA GLY A 142 0.39 15.14 17.13
C GLY A 142 0.41 13.92 18.05
N LEU A 143 1.39 13.01 17.87
CA LEU A 143 1.69 11.94 18.82
C LEU A 143 3.15 12.00 19.27
N THR A 144 3.37 12.01 20.57
CA THR A 144 4.70 11.79 21.15
C THR A 144 4.94 10.31 21.45
N ARG A 145 6.21 9.93 21.52
CA ARG A 145 6.66 8.56 21.75
C ARG A 145 7.55 8.51 22.99
N GLN A 146 7.20 7.66 23.96
CA GLN A 146 7.94 7.47 25.20
C GLN A 146 8.62 6.09 25.28
N GLY A 147 8.71 5.40 24.14
CA GLY A 147 9.32 4.08 24.01
C GLY A 147 8.51 3.16 23.08
N PRO A 148 8.94 1.90 22.91
CA PRO A 148 8.24 0.93 22.09
C PRO A 148 6.76 0.77 22.50
N ASN A 149 5.85 0.84 21.53
CA ASN A 149 4.40 0.77 21.73
C ASN A 149 3.79 1.78 22.73
N LYS A 150 4.52 2.83 23.11
CA LYS A 150 4.01 3.89 23.98
C LYS A 150 3.73 5.14 23.17
N TRP A 151 2.49 5.61 23.24
CA TRP A 151 1.98 6.73 22.47
C TRP A 151 1.21 7.69 23.39
N ALA A 152 1.40 8.98 23.19
CA ALA A 152 0.59 9.99 23.87
C ALA A 152 0.22 11.13 22.91
N PRO A 153 -1.06 11.53 22.84
CA PRO A 153 -1.47 12.67 22.05
C PRO A 153 -0.90 13.97 22.64
N VAL A 154 -0.37 14.82 21.75
CA VAL A 154 0.05 16.18 22.02
C VAL A 154 -0.26 17.01 20.79
N ALA A 155 -1.33 17.80 20.83
CA ALA A 155 -1.80 18.55 19.68
C ALA A 155 -1.82 20.07 19.90
N ARG A 156 -0.91 20.59 20.75
CA ARG A 156 -0.71 22.03 20.94
C ARG A 156 -0.15 22.66 19.65
N ALA A 157 -0.54 23.89 19.39
CA ALA A 157 -0.19 24.62 18.16
C ALA A 157 1.32 24.62 17.87
N GLU A 158 2.13 24.99 18.88
CA GLU A 158 3.59 25.06 18.75
C GLU A 158 4.25 23.70 18.48
N TYR A 159 3.70 22.62 19.05
CA TYR A 159 4.19 21.25 18.81
C TYR A 159 3.82 20.77 17.40
N LEU A 160 2.58 20.99 16.95
CA LEU A 160 2.16 20.64 15.60
C LEU A 160 2.98 21.37 14.55
N ARG A 161 3.28 22.67 14.78
CA ARG A 161 4.16 23.42 13.88
C ARG A 161 5.54 22.78 13.81
N GLN A 162 6.14 22.42 14.93
CA GLN A 162 7.42 21.72 14.94
C GLN A 162 7.34 20.39 14.20
N CYS A 163 6.29 19.59 14.39
CA CYS A 163 6.10 18.32 13.69
C CYS A 163 6.11 18.52 12.16
N VAL A 164 5.37 19.51 11.65
CA VAL A 164 5.33 19.82 10.22
C VAL A 164 6.69 20.26 9.69
N GLU A 165 7.35 21.21 10.36
CA GLU A 165 8.67 21.71 9.95
C GLU A 165 9.72 20.60 9.91
N MET A 166 9.70 19.71 10.90
CA MET A 166 10.64 18.59 10.95
C MET A 166 10.32 17.52 9.89
N SER A 167 9.03 17.24 9.60
CA SER A 167 8.63 16.34 8.52
C SER A 167 9.05 16.86 7.15
N LEU A 168 8.87 18.15 6.87
CA LEU A 168 9.35 18.78 5.64
C LEU A 168 10.86 18.59 5.45
N ARG A 169 11.65 18.78 6.52
CA ARG A 169 13.11 18.59 6.49
C ARG A 169 13.51 17.13 6.26
N ARG A 170 12.90 16.18 7.00
CA ARG A 170 13.23 14.76 6.87
C ARG A 170 12.85 14.21 5.50
N LEU A 171 11.66 14.55 5.02
CA LEU A 171 11.18 14.16 3.70
C LEU A 171 11.84 14.94 2.55
N LYS A 172 12.56 16.04 2.85
CA LYS A 172 13.22 16.90 1.83
C LYS A 172 12.23 17.45 0.82
N ILE A 173 11.08 17.92 1.26
CA ILE A 173 10.01 18.52 0.46
C ILE A 173 9.66 19.90 1.01
N GLU A 174 9.17 20.78 0.15
CA GLU A 174 8.74 22.13 0.54
C GLU A 174 7.27 22.17 0.97
N ARG A 175 6.47 21.19 0.55
CA ARG A 175 5.04 21.07 0.88
C ARG A 175 4.64 19.61 1.03
N ILE A 176 3.91 19.31 2.11
CA ILE A 176 3.29 18.01 2.36
C ILE A 176 1.96 17.94 1.63
N ASP A 177 1.74 16.92 0.78
CA ASP A 177 0.50 16.78 0.02
C ASP A 177 -0.72 16.48 0.91
N LEU A 178 -0.57 15.60 1.89
CA LEU A 178 -1.60 15.30 2.88
C LEU A 178 -0.99 15.22 4.28
N TYR A 179 -1.39 16.13 5.16
CA TYR A 179 -0.99 16.10 6.56
C TYR A 179 -2.18 15.72 7.43
N GLN A 180 -2.02 14.71 8.29
CA GLN A 180 -3.09 14.21 9.12
C GLN A 180 -2.83 14.55 10.59
N LEU A 181 -3.82 15.12 11.28
CA LEU A 181 -3.79 15.18 12.75
C LEU A 181 -3.89 13.74 13.27
N HIS A 182 -2.81 13.25 13.87
CA HIS A 182 -2.67 11.83 14.22
C HIS A 182 -3.67 11.40 15.30
N ARG A 183 -3.95 12.29 16.28
CA ARG A 183 -4.98 12.12 17.30
C ARG A 183 -5.44 13.49 17.80
N PHE A 184 -6.70 13.60 18.15
CA PHE A 184 -7.11 14.71 18.99
C PHE A 184 -6.51 14.56 20.39
N ASP A 185 -5.99 15.67 20.92
CA ASP A 185 -5.52 15.75 22.31
C ASP A 185 -6.70 16.24 23.18
N PRO A 186 -7.19 15.43 24.12
CA PRO A 186 -8.32 15.84 24.98
C PRO A 186 -7.99 17.04 25.89
N LYS A 187 -6.71 17.43 25.99
CA LYS A 187 -6.26 18.57 26.80
C LYS A 187 -6.15 19.87 26.00
N VAL A 188 -6.37 19.81 24.67
CA VAL A 188 -6.19 20.96 23.77
C VAL A 188 -7.49 21.17 22.99
N PRO A 189 -8.02 22.40 22.93
CA PRO A 189 -9.17 22.70 22.07
C PRO A 189 -8.85 22.35 20.63
N VAL A 190 -9.80 21.69 19.95
CA VAL A 190 -9.59 21.27 18.56
C VAL A 190 -9.40 22.47 17.63
N GLU A 191 -9.97 23.61 17.98
CA GLU A 191 -9.84 24.88 17.29
C GLU A 191 -8.39 25.40 17.30
N GLU A 192 -7.65 25.17 18.39
CA GLU A 192 -6.22 25.50 18.48
C GLU A 192 -5.41 24.61 17.53
N SER A 193 -5.58 23.30 17.62
CA SER A 193 -4.84 22.34 16.82
C SER A 193 -5.10 22.51 15.33
N LEU A 194 -6.38 22.54 14.92
CA LEU A 194 -6.75 22.67 13.51
C LEU A 194 -6.55 24.08 12.98
N GLY A 195 -6.67 25.10 13.83
CA GLY A 195 -6.35 26.49 13.48
C GLY A 195 -4.88 26.64 13.11
N GLU A 196 -3.98 25.95 13.80
CA GLU A 196 -2.55 25.96 13.46
C GLU A 196 -2.26 25.21 12.15
N LEU A 197 -2.89 24.04 11.94
CA LEU A 197 -2.76 23.32 10.67
C LEU A 197 -3.27 24.17 9.49
N LYS A 198 -4.37 24.88 9.68
CA LYS A 198 -4.92 25.82 8.67
C LYS A 198 -3.93 26.92 8.32
N LYS A 199 -3.31 27.55 9.32
CA LYS A 199 -2.26 28.57 9.08
C LYS A 199 -1.10 28.01 8.26
N MET A 200 -0.62 26.80 8.60
CA MET A 200 0.45 26.15 7.85
C MET A 200 0.02 25.73 6.44
N GLN A 201 -1.27 25.49 6.20
CA GLN A 201 -1.84 25.29 4.88
C GLN A 201 -1.84 26.62 4.09
N GLU A 202 -2.23 27.71 4.71
CA GLU A 202 -2.19 29.07 4.12
C GLU A 202 -0.74 29.54 3.84
N GLU A 203 0.22 29.13 4.65
CA GLU A 203 1.66 29.30 4.42
C GLU A 203 2.22 28.43 3.27
N GLY A 204 1.42 27.50 2.73
CA GLY A 204 1.84 26.62 1.65
C GLY A 204 2.66 25.40 2.08
N LYS A 205 2.81 25.13 3.39
CA LYS A 205 3.55 23.99 3.96
C LYS A 205 2.75 22.70 3.91
N ILE A 206 1.43 22.78 3.98
CA ILE A 206 0.46 21.69 3.88
C ILE A 206 -0.46 21.97 2.71
N ARG A 207 -0.72 20.98 1.85
CA ARG A 207 -1.68 21.11 0.77
C ARG A 207 -3.08 20.73 1.23
N HIS A 208 -3.23 19.57 1.83
CA HIS A 208 -4.50 19.03 2.33
C HIS A 208 -4.39 18.55 3.77
N ILE A 209 -5.51 18.66 4.52
CA ILE A 209 -5.60 18.27 5.92
C ILE A 209 -6.53 17.06 6.04
N GLY A 210 -6.06 16.03 6.76
CA GLY A 210 -6.81 14.85 7.15
C GLY A 210 -6.87 14.65 8.66
N LEU A 211 -7.69 13.71 9.08
CA LEU A 211 -7.86 13.34 10.50
C LEU A 211 -7.60 11.85 10.70
N SER A 212 -7.26 11.46 11.94
CA SER A 212 -7.10 10.05 12.28
C SER A 212 -7.76 9.72 13.61
N GLU A 213 -8.44 8.56 13.67
CA GLU A 213 -9.17 8.05 14.84
C GLU A 213 -10.22 9.04 15.36
N THR A 214 -11.17 9.35 14.49
CA THR A 214 -12.21 10.36 14.74
C THR A 214 -13.61 9.78 14.54
N THR A 215 -14.57 10.29 15.30
CA THR A 215 -16.00 10.05 15.14
C THR A 215 -16.60 10.98 14.08
N VAL A 216 -17.83 10.70 13.64
CA VAL A 216 -18.58 11.62 12.75
C VAL A 216 -18.72 13.01 13.38
N ALA A 217 -18.99 13.08 14.68
CA ALA A 217 -19.10 14.36 15.39
C ALA A 217 -17.79 15.17 15.38
N ASP A 218 -16.65 14.49 15.54
CA ASP A 218 -15.34 15.13 15.46
C ASP A 218 -15.06 15.67 14.05
N ILE A 219 -15.40 14.90 13.01
CA ILE A 219 -15.25 15.31 11.63
C ILE A 219 -16.10 16.57 11.36
N GLN A 220 -17.36 16.57 11.77
CA GLN A 220 -18.27 17.71 11.61
C GLN A 220 -17.78 18.95 12.36
N ARG A 221 -17.17 18.78 13.53
CA ARG A 221 -16.55 19.87 14.29
C ARG A 221 -15.34 20.41 13.55
N ALA A 222 -14.48 19.54 13.05
CA ALA A 222 -13.28 19.91 12.30
C ALA A 222 -13.62 20.65 10.99
N GLN A 223 -14.67 20.24 10.29
CA GLN A 223 -15.14 20.84 9.04
C GLN A 223 -15.60 22.30 9.18
N LYS A 224 -15.87 22.77 10.39
CA LYS A 224 -16.16 24.20 10.66
C LYS A 224 -14.88 25.05 10.63
N ILE A 225 -13.69 24.42 10.66
CA ILE A 225 -12.38 25.09 10.76
C ILE A 225 -11.55 24.86 9.50
N VAL A 226 -11.50 23.63 9.00
CA VAL A 226 -10.69 23.19 7.86
C VAL A 226 -11.50 22.30 6.91
N ASP A 227 -11.07 22.24 5.64
CA ASP A 227 -11.52 21.18 4.73
C ASP A 227 -10.88 19.87 5.10
N VAL A 228 -11.69 18.90 5.56
CA VAL A 228 -11.25 17.54 5.89
C VAL A 228 -11.37 16.69 4.63
N VAL A 229 -10.23 16.32 4.03
CA VAL A 229 -10.22 15.55 2.78
C VAL A 229 -10.02 14.05 2.97
N SER A 230 -9.53 13.63 4.14
CA SER A 230 -9.35 12.22 4.47
C SER A 230 -9.58 11.94 5.96
N VAL A 231 -10.02 10.73 6.24
CA VAL A 231 -10.12 10.17 7.59
C VAL A 231 -9.41 8.82 7.63
N GLN A 232 -8.54 8.62 8.60
CA GLN A 232 -7.82 7.37 8.79
C GLN A 232 -8.17 6.72 10.13
N ASN A 233 -9.02 5.71 10.11
CA ASN A 233 -9.46 5.00 11.31
C ASN A 233 -9.13 3.50 11.22
N LYS A 234 -9.08 2.82 12.37
CA LYS A 234 -8.98 1.37 12.42
C LYS A 234 -10.23 0.75 11.81
N TYR A 235 -10.05 -0.02 10.75
CA TYR A 235 -11.18 -0.65 10.08
C TYR A 235 -10.73 -1.85 9.25
N ASN A 236 -11.43 -2.96 9.43
CA ASN A 236 -11.27 -4.18 8.65
C ASN A 236 -12.53 -5.05 8.78
N ILE A 237 -12.56 -6.18 8.12
CA ILE A 237 -13.73 -7.07 8.10
C ILE A 237 -14.21 -7.52 9.51
N THR A 238 -13.31 -7.58 10.51
CA THR A 238 -13.62 -7.98 11.89
C THR A 238 -13.70 -6.83 12.87
N ASP A 239 -13.35 -5.62 12.45
CA ASP A 239 -13.40 -4.41 13.29
C ASP A 239 -14.17 -3.32 12.54
N ARG A 240 -15.42 -3.15 12.91
CA ARG A 240 -16.41 -2.29 12.26
C ARG A 240 -16.86 -1.12 13.14
N ALA A 241 -16.09 -0.81 14.19
CA ALA A 241 -16.45 0.23 15.15
C ALA A 241 -16.68 1.61 14.51
N TYR A 242 -16.10 1.87 13.34
CA TYR A 242 -16.24 3.11 12.59
C TYR A 242 -17.04 2.94 11.28
N GLU A 243 -18.02 2.04 11.25
CA GLU A 243 -18.86 1.86 10.05
C GLU A 243 -19.60 3.14 9.68
N ASP A 244 -20.14 3.85 10.67
CA ASP A 244 -20.80 5.14 10.51
C ASP A 244 -19.89 6.22 9.92
N VAL A 245 -18.60 6.18 10.26
CA VAL A 245 -17.59 7.09 9.70
C VAL A 245 -17.32 6.73 8.24
N VAL A 246 -17.25 5.45 7.86
CA VAL A 246 -17.13 5.02 6.46
C VAL A 246 -18.31 5.54 5.64
N GLU A 247 -19.55 5.36 6.11
CA GLU A 247 -20.76 5.84 5.44
C GLU A 247 -20.78 7.37 5.32
N TYR A 248 -20.36 8.07 6.39
CA TYR A 248 -20.23 9.52 6.36
C TYR A 248 -19.20 9.98 5.32
N CYS A 249 -18.04 9.34 5.26
CA CYS A 249 -16.98 9.64 4.31
C CYS A 249 -17.44 9.41 2.86
N GLU A 250 -18.15 8.30 2.61
CA GLU A 250 -18.70 7.99 1.29
C GLU A 250 -19.71 9.06 0.83
N LYS A 251 -20.66 9.42 1.69
CA LYS A 251 -21.67 10.45 1.41
C LYS A 251 -21.06 11.82 1.12
N ASN A 252 -19.96 12.17 1.81
CA ASN A 252 -19.32 13.48 1.72
C ASN A 252 -18.09 13.51 0.79
N LYS A 253 -17.78 12.38 0.12
CA LYS A 253 -16.61 12.22 -0.77
C LYS A 253 -15.28 12.52 -0.07
N ILE A 254 -15.18 12.14 1.20
CA ILE A 254 -13.97 12.17 2.01
C ILE A 254 -13.27 10.83 1.84
N ILE A 255 -11.96 10.79 1.63
CA ILE A 255 -11.22 9.55 1.49
C ILE A 255 -11.13 8.84 2.84
N PHE A 256 -11.49 7.56 2.88
CA PHE A 256 -11.33 6.74 4.07
C PHE A 256 -10.10 5.83 3.93
N ILE A 257 -9.14 5.96 4.84
CA ILE A 257 -7.88 5.23 4.86
C ILE A 257 -7.94 4.21 6.01
N PRO A 258 -8.29 2.94 5.75
CA PRO A 258 -8.33 1.93 6.80
C PRO A 258 -6.90 1.55 7.21
N TRP A 259 -6.55 1.77 8.48
CA TRP A 259 -5.34 1.18 9.02
C TRP A 259 -5.66 -0.16 9.69
N PHE A 260 -4.68 -1.05 9.83
CA PHE A 260 -4.85 -2.44 10.21
C PHE A 260 -5.82 -3.21 9.28
N PRO A 261 -5.59 -3.16 7.96
CA PRO A 261 -6.54 -3.63 6.96
C PRO A 261 -6.71 -5.16 6.93
N LEU A 262 -5.85 -5.90 7.64
CA LEU A 262 -5.85 -7.35 7.67
C LEU A 262 -6.71 -7.87 8.81
N ALA A 263 -7.63 -8.80 8.48
CA ALA A 263 -8.48 -9.46 9.45
C ALA A 263 -7.68 -10.33 10.44
N ALA A 264 -8.20 -10.48 11.64
CA ALA A 264 -7.70 -11.38 12.68
C ALA A 264 -8.86 -12.21 13.28
N GLY A 265 -8.53 -13.23 14.05
CA GLY A 265 -9.52 -14.02 14.80
C GLY A 265 -10.20 -15.14 14.00
N GLU A 266 -11.48 -15.41 14.29
CA GLU A 266 -12.23 -16.56 13.79
C GLU A 266 -12.27 -16.67 12.25
N LEU A 267 -12.39 -15.55 11.54
CA LEU A 267 -12.48 -15.55 10.08
C LEU A 267 -11.20 -16.07 9.39
N THR A 268 -10.05 -15.97 10.08
CA THR A 268 -8.75 -16.42 9.55
C THR A 268 -8.44 -17.88 9.93
N LYS A 269 -9.24 -18.51 10.78
CA LYS A 269 -9.06 -19.91 11.16
C LYS A 269 -9.18 -20.84 9.96
N PRO A 270 -8.47 -21.99 9.97
CA PRO A 270 -8.63 -23.02 8.94
C PRO A 270 -10.11 -23.42 8.75
N GLY A 271 -10.58 -23.43 7.48
CA GLY A 271 -11.98 -23.74 7.16
C GLY A 271 -12.96 -22.57 7.28
N GLY A 272 -12.54 -21.43 7.77
CA GLY A 272 -13.34 -20.18 7.77
C GLY A 272 -13.59 -19.65 6.36
N VAL A 273 -14.52 -18.69 6.24
CA VAL A 273 -14.93 -18.11 4.94
C VAL A 273 -13.75 -17.48 4.21
N LEU A 274 -12.88 -16.73 4.89
CA LEU A 274 -11.68 -16.15 4.31
C LEU A 274 -10.75 -17.21 3.69
N ASN A 275 -10.56 -18.33 4.39
CA ASN A 275 -9.71 -19.43 3.87
C ASN A 275 -10.33 -20.11 2.63
N LYS A 276 -11.65 -20.32 2.62
CA LYS A 276 -12.33 -20.92 1.47
C LYS A 276 -12.22 -20.04 0.24
N LEU A 277 -12.45 -18.73 0.37
CA LEU A 277 -12.31 -17.78 -0.72
C LEU A 277 -10.85 -17.63 -1.17
N ALA A 278 -9.91 -17.61 -0.22
CA ALA A 278 -8.48 -17.60 -0.54
C ALA A 278 -8.09 -18.80 -1.42
N GLN A 279 -8.57 -20.01 -1.08
CA GLN A 279 -8.33 -21.20 -1.89
C GLN A 279 -9.00 -21.12 -3.27
N ALA A 280 -10.26 -20.66 -3.34
CA ALA A 280 -11.00 -20.52 -4.60
C ALA A 280 -10.32 -19.55 -5.58
N HIS A 281 -9.80 -18.45 -5.05
CA HIS A 281 -9.10 -17.42 -5.82
C HIS A 281 -7.58 -17.67 -5.97
N LYS A 282 -7.04 -18.75 -5.42
CA LYS A 282 -5.58 -19.00 -5.35
C LYS A 282 -4.82 -17.82 -4.74
N ALA A 283 -5.41 -17.18 -3.75
CA ALA A 283 -4.92 -16.00 -3.07
C ALA A 283 -4.64 -16.27 -1.58
N THR A 284 -4.06 -15.31 -0.89
CA THR A 284 -3.91 -15.33 0.56
C THR A 284 -5.15 -14.75 1.24
N THR A 285 -5.37 -15.10 2.51
CA THR A 285 -6.45 -14.49 3.33
C THR A 285 -6.29 -12.96 3.44
N SER A 286 -5.03 -12.48 3.47
CA SER A 286 -4.73 -11.05 3.45
C SER A 286 -5.22 -10.37 2.17
N GLN A 287 -5.03 -10.99 1.02
CA GLN A 287 -5.52 -10.46 -0.25
C GLN A 287 -7.05 -10.42 -0.29
N ILE A 288 -7.74 -11.45 0.21
CA ILE A 288 -9.21 -11.41 0.31
C ILE A 288 -9.67 -10.27 1.22
N ALA A 289 -9.00 -10.03 2.36
CA ALA A 289 -9.34 -8.94 3.27
C ALA A 289 -9.14 -7.56 2.64
N ILE A 290 -8.09 -7.35 1.86
CA ILE A 290 -7.84 -6.10 1.13
C ILE A 290 -8.87 -5.94 0.00
N ALA A 291 -9.17 -7.00 -0.77
CA ALA A 291 -10.18 -6.98 -1.82
C ALA A 291 -11.58 -6.64 -1.26
N TRP A 292 -11.90 -7.17 -0.08
CA TRP A 292 -13.13 -6.83 0.63
C TRP A 292 -13.21 -5.33 0.95
N LEU A 293 -12.12 -4.71 1.43
CA LEU A 293 -12.06 -3.25 1.65
C LEU A 293 -12.28 -2.45 0.37
N LEU A 294 -11.64 -2.85 -0.72
CA LEU A 294 -11.80 -2.18 -2.01
C LEU A 294 -13.23 -2.30 -2.56
N HIS A 295 -13.94 -3.39 -2.25
CA HIS A 295 -15.34 -3.59 -2.63
C HIS A 295 -16.29 -2.77 -1.73
N ARG A 296 -15.96 -2.61 -0.43
CA ARG A 296 -16.84 -1.99 0.58
C ARG A 296 -17.25 -0.55 0.23
N SER A 297 -16.38 0.26 -0.32
CA SER A 297 -16.70 1.65 -0.67
C SER A 297 -15.75 2.21 -1.73
N PRO A 298 -16.24 3.08 -2.65
CA PRO A 298 -15.40 3.74 -3.64
C PRO A 298 -14.41 4.74 -3.04
N VAL A 299 -14.64 5.24 -1.83
CA VAL A 299 -13.72 6.18 -1.14
C VAL A 299 -12.65 5.46 -0.32
N MET A 300 -12.65 4.12 -0.32
CA MET A 300 -11.70 3.32 0.43
C MET A 300 -10.30 3.34 -0.21
N LEU A 301 -9.28 3.65 0.59
CA LEU A 301 -7.87 3.66 0.22
C LEU A 301 -7.06 2.81 1.21
N PRO A 302 -7.07 1.47 1.11
CA PRO A 302 -6.28 0.59 1.97
C PRO A 302 -4.79 0.84 1.82
N ILE A 303 -4.06 0.77 2.95
CA ILE A 303 -2.61 1.00 3.04
C ILE A 303 -1.90 -0.19 3.70
N PRO A 304 -1.96 -1.41 3.12
CA PRO A 304 -1.28 -2.56 3.70
C PRO A 304 0.23 -2.33 3.77
N GLY A 305 0.78 -2.42 4.99
CA GLY A 305 2.20 -2.19 5.25
C GLY A 305 2.99 -3.47 5.42
N THR A 306 4.22 -3.48 4.93
CA THR A 306 5.18 -4.59 5.07
C THR A 306 6.63 -4.10 5.03
N SER A 307 7.55 -4.92 5.54
CA SER A 307 9.00 -4.72 5.42
C SER A 307 9.65 -5.75 4.46
N LYS A 308 8.88 -6.45 3.61
CA LYS A 308 9.36 -7.47 2.70
C LYS A 308 8.81 -7.27 1.29
N VAL A 309 9.68 -7.32 0.26
CA VAL A 309 9.28 -7.15 -1.14
C VAL A 309 8.23 -8.19 -1.55
N LYS A 310 8.41 -9.46 -1.18
CA LYS A 310 7.45 -10.52 -1.48
C LYS A 310 6.04 -10.18 -0.97
N HIS A 311 5.91 -9.73 0.28
CA HIS A 311 4.59 -9.38 0.84
C HIS A 311 4.02 -8.11 0.21
N LEU A 312 4.86 -7.18 -0.26
CA LEU A 312 4.40 -6.03 -1.02
C LEU A 312 3.76 -6.48 -2.34
N GLU A 313 4.43 -7.34 -3.09
CA GLU A 313 3.93 -7.88 -4.35
C GLU A 313 2.63 -8.66 -4.15
N GLU A 314 2.54 -9.48 -3.10
CA GLU A 314 1.31 -10.16 -2.70
C GLU A 314 0.17 -9.17 -2.39
N ASN A 315 0.44 -8.12 -1.63
CA ASN A 315 -0.57 -7.09 -1.33
C ASN A 315 -1.03 -6.36 -2.60
N VAL A 316 -0.11 -5.99 -3.48
CA VAL A 316 -0.45 -5.27 -4.71
C VAL A 316 -1.19 -6.15 -5.71
N ALA A 317 -0.90 -7.45 -5.77
CA ALA A 317 -1.62 -8.40 -6.60
C ALA A 317 -3.13 -8.48 -6.27
N THR A 318 -3.55 -7.98 -5.11
CA THR A 318 -4.97 -7.83 -4.77
C THR A 318 -5.72 -6.90 -5.74
N ALA A 319 -5.04 -5.98 -6.41
CA ALA A 319 -5.66 -5.08 -7.38
C ALA A 319 -6.34 -5.83 -8.54
N ASP A 320 -5.87 -7.02 -8.87
CA ASP A 320 -6.45 -7.90 -9.91
C ASP A 320 -7.54 -8.84 -9.38
N LEU A 321 -7.69 -8.94 -8.05
CA LEU A 321 -8.66 -9.82 -7.42
C LEU A 321 -10.03 -9.14 -7.34
N LYS A 322 -11.03 -9.76 -7.92
CA LYS A 322 -12.42 -9.30 -7.88
C LYS A 322 -13.27 -10.30 -7.11
N LEU A 323 -13.90 -9.83 -6.05
CA LEU A 323 -14.94 -10.58 -5.34
C LEU A 323 -16.27 -10.35 -6.04
N SER A 324 -17.03 -11.42 -6.28
CA SER A 324 -18.43 -11.30 -6.67
C SER A 324 -19.28 -10.79 -5.48
N ASP A 325 -20.45 -10.24 -5.77
CA ASP A 325 -21.38 -9.75 -4.73
C ASP A 325 -21.77 -10.88 -3.77
N ALA A 326 -21.93 -12.11 -4.25
CA ALA A 326 -22.22 -13.28 -3.42
C ALA A 326 -21.05 -13.62 -2.46
N GLU A 327 -19.82 -13.57 -2.93
CA GLU A 327 -18.63 -13.80 -2.11
C GLU A 327 -18.45 -12.69 -1.07
N TRP A 328 -18.64 -11.43 -1.50
CA TRP A 328 -18.61 -10.30 -0.59
C TRP A 328 -19.69 -10.43 0.49
N GLN A 329 -20.93 -10.77 0.13
CA GLN A 329 -22.02 -10.96 1.08
C GLN A 329 -21.74 -12.12 2.06
N SER A 330 -21.11 -13.19 1.59
CA SER A 330 -20.72 -14.31 2.46
C SER A 330 -19.70 -13.90 3.53
N LEU A 331 -18.80 -12.96 3.21
CA LEU A 331 -17.85 -12.37 4.15
C LEU A 331 -18.55 -11.47 5.16
N GLU A 332 -19.51 -10.64 4.70
CA GLU A 332 -20.34 -9.78 5.57
C GLU A 332 -21.11 -10.60 6.59
N ASP A 333 -21.77 -11.68 6.15
CA ASP A 333 -22.56 -12.54 7.03
C ASP A 333 -21.69 -13.29 8.04
N ALA A 334 -20.50 -13.70 7.64
CA ALA A 334 -19.54 -14.33 8.54
C ALA A 334 -18.98 -13.34 9.57
N ALA A 335 -18.70 -12.10 9.15
CA ALA A 335 -18.23 -11.04 10.04
C ALA A 335 -19.27 -10.68 11.12
N LYS A 336 -20.53 -10.55 10.72
CA LYS A 336 -21.67 -10.29 11.66
C LYS A 336 -21.87 -11.40 12.70
N LYS A 337 -21.57 -12.65 12.35
CA LYS A 337 -21.66 -13.79 13.27
C LYS A 337 -20.47 -13.87 14.24
N ALA A 338 -19.35 -13.27 13.90
CA ALA A 338 -18.12 -13.30 14.68
C ALA A 338 -17.95 -12.06 15.60
N ALA A 339 -18.76 -11.01 15.40
CA ALA A 339 -18.85 -9.81 16.24
C ALA A 339 -19.79 -10.02 17.41
#